data_9a0b5070a5318ffa80a5d77d5112b7a0
#
_entry.id   9a0b5070a5318ffa80a5d77d5112b7a0
#
_cell.length_a   1.000
_cell.length_b   1.000
_cell.length_c   1.000
_cell.angle_alpha   90.00
_cell.angle_beta   90.00
_cell.angle_gamma   90.00
#
_symmetry.space_group_name_H-M   'P 1'
#
loop_
_entity.id
_entity.type
_entity.pdbx_description
1 polymer ?
#
loop_
_entity_poly.entity_id
_entity_poly.type
_entity_poly.pdbx_seq_one_letter_code
_entity_poly.pdbx_strand_id
1 'polypeptide(L)'
;MRAATKRAVEYARKKGGWITFDPNLRLPLWNTPDEAREQILWGLSQADVVKISDEEAEFLWGITDEEKAAEKLQKEFGVKLSMVTMGPRGAYLSNEKAAARAACPRVMPVDTTGAGDIFGGSAVAWLLKSGKAPEELDEKE
;
A
#
# COMPACT_ATOMS: atom_id res chain seq x y z
N MET A 1 8.60 11.70 16.47
CA MET A 1 7.62 11.11 15.57
C MET A 1 7.52 9.58 15.70
N ARG A 2 8.59 8.79 15.53
CA ARG A 2 8.55 7.31 15.55
C ARG A 2 7.83 6.70 16.78
N ALA A 3 8.11 7.19 17.99
CA ALA A 3 7.45 6.68 19.20
C ALA A 3 5.94 6.93 19.22
N ALA A 4 5.48 8.08 18.72
CA ALA A 4 4.06 8.40 18.61
C ALA A 4 3.36 7.50 17.60
N THR A 5 3.98 7.24 16.45
CA THR A 5 3.47 6.33 15.42
C THR A 5 3.33 4.91 15.97
N LYS A 6 4.35 4.39 16.66
CA LYS A 6 4.30 3.06 17.29
C LYS A 6 3.15 2.95 18.30
N ARG A 7 2.99 3.96 19.17
CA ARG A 7 1.86 4.01 20.12
C ARG A 7 0.48 4.04 19.43
N ALA A 8 0.37 4.78 18.33
CA ALA A 8 -0.88 4.86 17.57
C ALA A 8 -1.24 3.50 16.96
N VAL A 9 -0.25 2.82 16.37
CA VAL A 9 -0.41 1.46 15.82
C VAL A 9 -0.83 0.47 16.90
N GLU A 10 -0.12 0.47 18.05
CA GLU A 10 -0.46 -0.39 19.18
C GLU A 10 -1.88 -0.14 19.70
N TYR A 11 -2.28 1.12 19.78
CA TYR A 11 -3.64 1.49 20.21
C TYR A 11 -4.69 1.02 19.22
N ALA A 12 -4.48 1.25 17.92
CA ALA A 12 -5.39 0.80 16.88
C ALA A 12 -5.57 -0.73 16.88
N ARG A 13 -4.46 -1.47 17.01
CA ARG A 13 -4.49 -2.93 17.14
C ARG A 13 -5.30 -3.41 18.34
N LYS A 14 -5.10 -2.79 19.51
CA LYS A 14 -5.89 -3.10 20.74
C LYS A 14 -7.38 -2.85 20.59
N LYS A 15 -7.76 -1.97 19.67
CA LYS A 15 -9.16 -1.64 19.36
C LYS A 15 -9.75 -2.44 18.19
N GLY A 16 -8.98 -3.35 17.60
CA GLY A 16 -9.40 -4.12 16.44
C GLY A 16 -9.49 -3.30 15.15
N GLY A 17 -8.79 -2.16 15.11
CA GLY A 17 -8.74 -1.32 13.91
C GLY A 17 -7.79 -1.85 12.86
N TRP A 18 -8.09 -1.64 11.59
CA TRP A 18 -7.17 -1.90 10.49
C TRP A 18 -6.08 -0.84 10.42
N ILE A 19 -4.90 -1.26 10.03
CA ILE A 19 -3.77 -0.39 9.75
C ILE A 19 -3.62 -0.31 8.24
N THR A 20 -3.78 0.89 7.69
CA THR A 20 -3.48 1.16 6.28
C THR A 20 -2.12 1.84 6.19
N PHE A 21 -1.31 1.46 5.23
CA PHE A 21 0.03 1.99 5.06
C PHE A 21 0.35 2.32 3.60
N ASP A 22 0.84 3.52 3.38
CA ASP A 22 1.44 3.99 2.14
C ASP A 22 2.85 4.51 2.49
N PRO A 23 3.93 3.86 2.04
CA PRO A 23 5.29 4.31 2.32
C PRO A 23 5.55 5.74 1.86
N ASN A 24 5.02 6.09 0.71
CA ASN A 24 5.15 7.41 0.09
C ASN A 24 6.60 7.93 0.16
N LEU A 25 7.53 7.10 -0.30
CA LEU A 25 8.97 7.28 -0.14
C LEU A 25 9.45 8.60 -0.74
N ARG A 26 10.15 9.36 0.06
CA ARG A 26 10.84 10.59 -0.31
C ARG A 26 12.27 10.51 0.21
N LEU A 27 13.18 9.90 -0.56
CA LEU A 27 14.58 9.67 -0.15
C LEU A 27 15.27 10.92 0.45
N PRO A 28 15.06 12.15 -0.08
CA PRO A 28 15.70 13.34 0.49
C PRO A 28 15.28 13.67 1.93
N LEU A 29 14.21 13.07 2.44
CA LEU A 29 13.75 13.27 3.83
C LEU A 29 14.39 12.29 4.82
N TRP A 30 15.19 11.34 4.35
CA TRP A 30 15.84 10.32 5.15
C TRP A 30 17.35 10.59 5.27
N ASN A 31 17.96 10.21 6.40
CA ASN A 31 19.40 10.34 6.55
C ASN A 31 20.17 9.37 5.64
N THR A 32 19.62 8.16 5.46
CA THR A 32 20.17 7.14 4.55
C THR A 32 19.04 6.33 3.90
N PRO A 33 19.28 5.76 2.70
CA PRO A 33 18.34 4.83 2.08
C PRO A 33 18.04 3.59 2.95
N ASP A 34 19.03 3.12 3.71
CA ASP A 34 18.87 1.95 4.58
C ASP A 34 17.95 2.27 5.77
N GLU A 35 18.05 3.48 6.33
CA GLU A 35 17.10 3.94 7.36
C GLU A 35 15.67 4.00 6.80
N ALA A 36 15.49 4.51 5.60
CA ALA A 36 14.19 4.52 4.93
C ALA A 36 13.64 3.10 4.77
N ARG A 37 14.46 2.20 4.23
CA ARG A 37 14.10 0.79 4.03
C ARG A 37 13.67 0.12 5.34
N GLU A 38 14.47 0.25 6.39
CA GLU A 38 14.16 -0.32 7.72
C GLU A 38 12.81 0.15 8.24
N GLN A 39 12.53 1.44 8.18
CA GLN A 39 11.28 2.00 8.71
C GLN A 39 10.08 1.64 7.85
N ILE A 40 10.24 1.54 6.53
CA ILE A 40 9.18 1.07 5.63
C ILE A 40 8.87 -0.41 5.91
N LEU A 41 9.88 -1.27 6.01
CA LEU A 41 9.70 -2.69 6.33
C LEU A 41 8.99 -2.88 7.69
N TRP A 42 9.33 -2.04 8.69
CA TRP A 42 8.57 -2.04 9.94
C TRP A 42 7.11 -1.64 9.72
N GLY A 43 6.82 -0.60 8.94
CA GLY A 43 5.46 -0.19 8.61
C GLY A 43 4.66 -1.29 7.92
N LEU A 44 5.27 -1.95 6.93
CA LEU A 44 4.67 -3.08 6.21
C LEU A 44 4.30 -4.23 7.16
N SER A 45 5.16 -4.55 8.13
CA SER A 45 4.89 -5.61 9.12
C SER A 45 3.73 -5.29 10.08
N GLN A 46 3.26 -4.04 10.09
CA GLN A 46 2.13 -3.60 10.90
C GLN A 46 0.85 -3.45 10.11
N ALA A 47 0.90 -3.49 8.79
CA ALA A 47 -0.22 -3.09 7.94
C ALA A 47 -1.15 -4.25 7.57
N ASP A 48 -2.45 -3.97 7.51
CA ASP A 48 -3.47 -4.87 6.95
C ASP A 48 -3.74 -4.54 5.47
N VAL A 49 -3.69 -3.26 5.12
CA VAL A 49 -3.89 -2.76 3.76
C VAL A 49 -2.69 -1.92 3.37
N VAL A 50 -2.07 -2.24 2.25
CA VAL A 50 -0.89 -1.54 1.73
C VAL A 50 -1.15 -1.02 0.33
N LYS A 51 -0.88 0.26 0.12
CA LYS A 51 -0.65 0.82 -1.21
C LYS A 51 0.84 1.08 -1.35
N ILE A 52 1.45 0.58 -2.41
CA ILE A 52 2.86 0.77 -2.74
C ILE A 52 3.00 1.07 -4.24
N SER A 53 3.98 1.87 -4.64
CA SER A 53 4.30 2.02 -6.05
C SER A 53 5.27 0.95 -6.53
N ASP A 54 5.32 0.72 -7.86
CA ASP A 54 6.31 -0.14 -8.50
C ASP A 54 7.75 0.33 -8.22
N GLU A 55 7.99 1.65 -8.21
CA GLU A 55 9.29 2.25 -7.86
C GLU A 55 9.69 1.95 -6.40
N GLU A 56 8.73 1.98 -5.48
CA GLU A 56 8.96 1.64 -4.07
C GLU A 56 9.24 0.15 -3.89
N ALA A 57 8.54 -0.72 -4.63
CA ALA A 57 8.79 -2.16 -4.63
C ALA A 57 10.20 -2.47 -5.18
N GLU A 58 10.61 -1.80 -6.24
CA GLU A 58 11.97 -1.89 -6.79
C GLU A 58 13.02 -1.41 -5.77
N PHE A 59 12.79 -0.27 -5.12
CA PHE A 59 13.68 0.24 -4.08
C PHE A 59 13.85 -0.73 -2.91
N LEU A 60 12.75 -1.32 -2.45
CA LEU A 60 12.76 -2.21 -1.27
C LEU A 60 13.38 -3.56 -1.58
N TRP A 61 13.06 -4.15 -2.72
CA TRP A 61 13.32 -5.57 -3.02
C TRP A 61 13.93 -5.85 -4.39
N GLY A 62 14.11 -4.84 -5.25
CA GLY A 62 14.51 -5.04 -6.64
C GLY A 62 13.43 -5.73 -7.48
N ILE A 63 12.16 -5.67 -7.06
CA ILE A 63 11.02 -6.29 -7.74
C ILE A 63 10.33 -5.24 -8.60
N THR A 64 10.26 -5.48 -9.91
CA THR A 64 9.57 -4.63 -10.89
C THR A 64 8.24 -5.21 -11.37
N ASP A 65 7.94 -6.45 -10.99
CA ASP A 65 6.73 -7.17 -11.32
C ASP A 65 5.68 -6.94 -10.20
N GLU A 66 4.55 -6.37 -10.55
CA GLU A 66 3.50 -5.99 -9.59
C GLU A 66 2.85 -7.20 -8.90
N GLU A 67 2.73 -8.33 -9.59
CA GLU A 67 2.17 -9.55 -8.98
C GLU A 67 3.12 -10.11 -7.92
N LYS A 68 4.41 -10.16 -8.23
CA LYS A 68 5.44 -10.60 -7.26
C LYS A 68 5.56 -9.66 -6.08
N ALA A 69 5.43 -8.34 -6.31
CA ALA A 69 5.43 -7.36 -5.22
C ALA A 69 4.23 -7.56 -4.29
N ALA A 70 3.04 -7.75 -4.84
CA ALA A 70 1.82 -8.03 -4.10
C ALA A 70 1.90 -9.37 -3.35
N GLU A 71 2.39 -10.42 -4.02
CA GLU A 71 2.60 -11.74 -3.40
C GLU A 71 3.56 -11.66 -2.20
N LYS A 72 4.65 -10.88 -2.33
CA LYS A 72 5.60 -10.67 -1.24
C LYS A 72 4.95 -9.95 -0.06
N LEU A 73 4.14 -8.91 -0.30
CA LEU A 73 3.39 -8.22 0.74
C LEU A 73 2.48 -9.18 1.51
N GLN A 74 1.78 -10.07 0.82
CA GLN A 74 0.88 -11.03 1.45
C GLN A 74 1.64 -12.12 2.21
N LYS A 75 2.64 -12.77 1.57
CA LYS A 75 3.33 -13.93 2.14
C LYS A 75 4.31 -13.58 3.25
N GLU A 76 5.05 -12.48 3.12
CA GLU A 76 6.10 -12.13 4.08
C GLU A 76 5.64 -11.16 5.16
N PHE A 77 4.64 -10.31 4.87
CA PHE A 77 4.16 -9.28 5.80
C PHE A 77 2.73 -9.52 6.30
N GLY A 78 2.01 -10.49 5.74
CA GLY A 78 0.64 -10.79 6.15
C GLY A 78 -0.37 -9.72 5.76
N VAL A 79 -0.08 -8.94 4.71
CA VAL A 79 -0.96 -7.89 4.17
C VAL A 79 -2.22 -8.55 3.60
N LYS A 80 -3.39 -8.08 4.02
CA LYS A 80 -4.68 -8.63 3.60
C LYS A 80 -5.16 -8.11 2.24
N LEU A 81 -4.85 -6.85 1.95
CA LEU A 81 -5.11 -6.22 0.65
C LEU A 81 -3.89 -5.42 0.22
N SER A 82 -3.30 -5.80 -0.90
CA SER A 82 -2.19 -5.08 -1.55
C SER A 82 -2.68 -4.33 -2.77
N MET A 83 -2.20 -3.11 -2.93
CA MET A 83 -2.45 -2.22 -4.06
C MET A 83 -1.10 -1.75 -4.60
N VAL A 84 -0.68 -2.26 -5.75
CA VAL A 84 0.57 -1.85 -6.41
C VAL A 84 0.23 -0.88 -7.53
N THR A 85 0.62 0.38 -7.39
CA THR A 85 0.37 1.43 -8.40
C THR A 85 1.55 1.54 -9.36
N MET A 86 1.27 1.70 -10.65
CA MET A 86 2.24 1.69 -11.74
C MET A 86 2.11 2.93 -12.65
N GLY A 87 1.73 4.06 -12.05
CA GLY A 87 1.52 5.31 -12.79
C GLY A 87 0.55 5.14 -13.96
N PRO A 88 0.94 5.50 -15.20
CA PRO A 88 0.07 5.40 -16.38
C PRO A 88 -0.37 3.95 -16.71
N ARG A 89 0.33 2.95 -16.21
CA ARG A 89 -0.04 1.53 -16.41
C ARG A 89 -1.20 1.09 -15.51
N GLY A 90 -1.64 1.94 -14.57
CA GLY A 90 -2.75 1.67 -13.67
C GLY A 90 -2.33 1.09 -12.33
N ALA A 91 -3.11 0.16 -11.81
CA ALA A 91 -2.85 -0.48 -10.52
C ALA A 91 -3.19 -1.97 -10.56
N TYR A 92 -2.46 -2.75 -9.75
CA TYR A 92 -2.74 -4.15 -9.46
C TYR A 92 -3.19 -4.27 -8.00
N LEU A 93 -4.34 -4.87 -7.79
CA LEU A 93 -4.91 -5.09 -6.47
C LEU A 93 -5.01 -6.59 -6.23
N SER A 94 -4.66 -7.06 -5.04
CA SER A 94 -4.85 -8.48 -4.70
C SER A 94 -5.01 -8.71 -3.20
N ASN A 95 -5.77 -9.74 -2.88
CA ASN A 95 -5.87 -10.36 -1.58
C ASN A 95 -5.70 -11.88 -1.72
N GLU A 96 -5.98 -12.67 -0.67
CA GLU A 96 -5.83 -14.13 -0.71
C GLU A 96 -6.82 -14.81 -1.69
N LYS A 97 -7.93 -14.17 -2.05
CA LYS A 97 -9.02 -14.78 -2.84
C LYS A 97 -9.02 -14.34 -4.28
N ALA A 98 -8.63 -13.10 -4.54
CA ALA A 98 -8.82 -12.47 -5.83
C ALA A 98 -7.70 -11.50 -6.18
N ALA A 99 -7.54 -11.25 -7.46
CA ALA A 99 -6.67 -10.22 -7.97
C ALA A 99 -7.32 -9.52 -9.17
N ALA A 100 -7.10 -8.22 -9.29
CA ALA A 100 -7.64 -7.41 -10.37
C ALA A 100 -6.63 -6.35 -10.84
N ARG A 101 -6.75 -5.95 -12.09
CA ARG A 101 -6.01 -4.83 -12.68
C ARG A 101 -6.97 -3.71 -13.01
N ALA A 102 -6.66 -2.51 -12.51
CA ALA A 102 -7.38 -1.29 -12.84
C ALA A 102 -6.54 -0.45 -13.80
N ALA A 103 -7.10 -0.14 -14.96
CA ALA A 103 -6.42 0.72 -15.94
C ALA A 103 -6.43 2.18 -15.48
N CYS A 104 -5.34 2.90 -15.75
CA CYS A 104 -5.32 4.35 -15.57
C CYS A 104 -6.14 5.03 -16.69
N PRO A 105 -7.02 5.96 -16.35
CA PRO A 105 -7.69 6.77 -17.37
C PRO A 105 -6.67 7.53 -18.23
N ARG A 106 -6.93 7.64 -19.53
CA ARG A 106 -6.09 8.43 -20.42
C ARG A 106 -6.35 9.92 -20.17
N VAL A 107 -5.43 10.55 -19.48
CA VAL A 107 -5.45 11.99 -19.20
C VAL A 107 -4.10 12.59 -19.56
N MET A 108 -4.08 13.89 -19.83
CA MET A 108 -2.83 14.66 -19.93
C MET A 108 -2.57 15.29 -18.55
N PRO A 109 -1.69 14.72 -17.73
CA PRO A 109 -1.46 15.24 -16.39
C PRO A 109 -0.74 16.59 -16.47
N VAL A 110 -1.23 17.57 -15.73
CA VAL A 110 -0.53 18.83 -15.48
C VAL A 110 0.35 18.70 -14.23
N ASP A 111 -0.17 18.04 -13.23
CA ASP A 111 0.52 17.72 -11.97
C ASP A 111 0.00 16.37 -11.44
N THR A 112 0.92 15.49 -11.05
CA THR A 112 0.59 14.17 -10.49
C THR A 112 0.76 14.12 -8.97
N THR A 113 1.08 15.26 -8.33
CA THR A 113 1.23 15.35 -6.87
C THR A 113 -0.07 14.93 -6.19
N GLY A 114 0.02 13.98 -5.27
CA GLY A 114 -1.12 13.47 -4.51
C GLY A 114 -2.00 12.45 -5.26
N ALA A 115 -1.69 12.09 -6.50
CA ALA A 115 -2.47 11.08 -7.23
C ALA A 115 -2.50 9.73 -6.49
N GLY A 116 -1.36 9.30 -5.93
CA GLY A 116 -1.27 8.11 -5.09
C GLY A 116 -2.10 8.23 -3.81
N ASP A 117 -2.05 9.40 -3.16
CA ASP A 117 -2.82 9.65 -1.93
C ASP A 117 -4.33 9.61 -2.19
N ILE A 118 -4.78 10.19 -3.32
CA ILE A 118 -6.19 10.17 -3.74
C ILE A 118 -6.62 8.73 -4.04
N PHE A 119 -5.80 7.97 -4.77
CA PHE A 119 -6.08 6.57 -5.08
C PHE A 119 -6.22 5.74 -3.80
N GLY A 120 -5.22 5.75 -2.94
CA GLY A 120 -5.21 4.98 -1.69
C GLY A 120 -6.34 5.42 -0.75
N GLY A 121 -6.54 6.73 -0.57
CA GLY A 121 -7.61 7.28 0.26
C GLY A 121 -9.01 6.92 -0.25
N SER A 122 -9.22 6.93 -1.58
CA SER A 122 -10.49 6.53 -2.19
C SER A 122 -10.76 5.04 -2.01
N ALA A 123 -9.74 4.19 -2.19
CA ALA A 123 -9.85 2.75 -1.98
C ALA A 123 -10.21 2.42 -0.52
N VAL A 124 -9.55 3.06 0.45
CA VAL A 124 -9.85 2.89 1.88
C VAL A 124 -11.27 3.39 2.21
N ALA A 125 -11.67 4.55 1.68
CA ALA A 125 -13.01 5.09 1.89
C ALA A 125 -14.10 4.15 1.32
N TRP A 126 -13.85 3.59 0.14
CA TRP A 126 -14.74 2.61 -0.47
C TRP A 126 -14.82 1.33 0.36
N LEU A 127 -13.67 0.79 0.80
CA LEU A 127 -13.60 -0.39 1.66
C LEU A 127 -14.43 -0.21 2.94
N LEU A 128 -14.27 0.92 3.63
CA LEU A 128 -15.07 1.24 4.82
C LEU A 128 -16.56 1.33 4.52
N LYS A 129 -16.94 1.91 3.37
CA LYS A 129 -18.33 2.05 2.95
C LYS A 129 -18.97 0.71 2.56
N SER A 130 -18.20 -0.21 2.00
CA SER A 130 -18.68 -1.55 1.63
C SER A 130 -19.05 -2.40 2.83
N GLY A 131 -18.48 -2.12 3.99
CA GLY A 131 -18.66 -2.91 5.21
C GLY A 131 -17.97 -4.28 5.18
N LYS A 132 -17.16 -4.56 4.15
CA LYS A 132 -16.42 -5.81 4.00
C LYS A 132 -15.01 -5.70 4.56
N ALA A 133 -14.48 -6.81 5.05
CA ALA A 133 -13.07 -6.89 5.40
C ALA A 133 -12.18 -6.96 4.14
N PRO A 134 -10.92 -6.48 4.19
CA PRO A 134 -10.02 -6.48 3.02
C PRO A 134 -9.85 -7.86 2.38
N GLU A 135 -9.84 -8.91 3.19
CA GLU A 135 -9.74 -10.32 2.77
C GLU A 135 -11.04 -10.91 2.21
N GLU A 136 -12.16 -10.18 2.25
CA GLU A 136 -13.47 -10.65 1.77
C GLU A 136 -13.80 -10.19 0.35
N LEU A 137 -13.01 -9.27 -0.20
CA LEU A 137 -13.23 -8.72 -1.54
C LEU A 137 -13.03 -9.79 -2.62
N ASP A 138 -13.85 -9.77 -3.66
CA ASP A 138 -13.76 -10.61 -4.85
C ASP A 138 -13.40 -9.80 -6.11
N GLU A 139 -13.22 -10.47 -7.26
CA GLU A 139 -12.80 -9.85 -8.53
C GLU A 139 -13.78 -8.78 -9.08
N LYS A 140 -15.02 -8.73 -8.59
CA LYS A 140 -16.05 -7.78 -9.05
C LYS A 140 -16.04 -6.47 -8.25
N GLU A 141 -15.28 -6.43 -7.20
CA GLU A 141 -15.19 -5.33 -6.24
C GLU A 141 -13.86 -4.60 -6.33
#